data_572ceb2f228f09fb1b2d6440490b2f67
#
_entry.id   572ceb2f228f09fb1b2d6440490b2f67
#
_cell.length_a   1.000
_cell.length_b   1.000
_cell.length_c   1.000
_cell.angle_alpha   90.00
_cell.angle_beta   90.00
_cell.angle_gamma   90.00
#
_symmetry.space_group_name_H-M   'P 1'
#
loop_
_entity.id
_entity.type
_entity.pdbx_description
1 polymer ?
#
loop_
_entity_poly.entity_id
_entity_poly.type
_entity_poly.pdbx_seq_one_letter_code
_entity_poly.pdbx_strand_id
1 'polypeptide(L)'
;MIRAAIPVADFGAFAPAASRTRLLRAGLAVALAGTLFAAFLLSRDTPRSSALLPSGTSPVVVLDLSWSTSSDYRRIGRTISDLAASGRRIGLVVFSDVPYEMFPPGTPARELRPMLRFFAGPKTHRAESPWAASLSGGTRISAALLLARQMLRRDGVRDGSAVLVSDLGDSPNDRTALSGAALTYLRDGIPLRVVGIHATPEDAEFFTRLLGSSPLQARAEGRAPAAGSSTPDGLRVGLLVAAGIFLVLLALNEHLCAGLRWGREIVR
;
A
#
# COMPACT_ATOMS: atom_id res chain seq x y z
N MET A 1 -22.69 70.86 23.00
CA MET A 1 -22.23 69.45 22.84
C MET A 1 -20.82 69.51 22.24
N ILE A 2 -19.81 69.33 23.10
CA ILE A 2 -18.37 69.35 22.68
C ILE A 2 -18.02 67.95 22.18
N ARG A 3 -17.80 67.82 20.87
CA ARG A 3 -17.20 66.61 20.27
C ARG A 3 -15.73 66.62 20.61
N ALA A 4 -15.33 65.86 21.63
CA ALA A 4 -13.94 65.55 21.86
C ALA A 4 -13.41 64.68 20.69
N ALA A 5 -12.66 65.27 19.81
CA ALA A 5 -11.86 64.51 18.85
C ALA A 5 -10.74 63.83 19.62
N ILE A 6 -10.76 62.50 19.67
CA ILE A 6 -9.63 61.76 20.20
C ILE A 6 -8.49 61.90 19.20
N PRO A 7 -7.35 62.51 19.55
CA PRO A 7 -6.23 62.58 18.62
C PRO A 7 -5.69 61.19 18.37
N VAL A 8 -5.89 60.67 17.20
CA VAL A 8 -5.18 59.47 16.74
C VAL A 8 -3.77 59.91 16.37
N ALA A 9 -2.92 60.02 17.38
CA ALA A 9 -1.50 60.24 17.20
C ALA A 9 -0.88 58.96 16.61
N ASP A 10 -0.03 59.15 15.61
CA ASP A 10 0.91 58.18 15.04
C ASP A 10 0.39 57.00 14.18
N PHE A 11 -0.26 57.31 13.09
CA PHE A 11 -0.38 56.38 11.96
C PHE A 11 0.99 55.86 11.45
N GLY A 12 2.07 56.64 11.63
CA GLY A 12 3.43 56.25 11.23
C GLY A 12 4.00 55.10 12.05
N ALA A 13 3.63 54.95 13.33
CA ALA A 13 4.15 53.90 14.20
C ALA A 13 3.47 52.53 13.94
N PHE A 14 2.26 52.52 13.35
CA PHE A 14 1.52 51.28 13.04
C PHE A 14 1.89 50.65 11.69
N ALA A 15 2.45 51.42 10.76
CA ALA A 15 2.85 50.91 9.44
C ALA A 15 3.89 49.76 9.50
N PRO A 16 4.97 49.84 10.33
CA PRO A 16 5.95 48.77 10.45
C PRO A 16 5.38 47.53 11.17
N ALA A 17 4.43 47.67 12.09
CA ALA A 17 3.77 46.55 12.75
C ALA A 17 2.84 45.80 11.79
N ALA A 18 2.09 46.51 10.95
CA ALA A 18 1.23 45.91 9.93
C ALA A 18 2.02 45.17 8.84
N SER A 19 3.20 45.66 8.47
CA SER A 19 4.05 44.98 7.50
C SER A 19 4.68 43.70 8.08
N ARG A 20 5.12 43.72 9.34
CA ARG A 20 5.64 42.53 10.05
C ARG A 20 4.59 41.43 10.17
N THR A 21 3.35 41.76 10.53
CA THR A 21 2.26 40.78 10.61
C THR A 21 1.88 40.20 9.25
N ARG A 22 1.94 40.98 8.16
CA ARG A 22 1.74 40.45 6.79
C ARG A 22 2.85 39.51 6.37
N LEU A 23 4.11 39.82 6.67
CA LEU A 23 5.26 38.97 6.38
C LEU A 23 5.18 37.66 7.18
N LEU A 24 4.81 37.72 8.46
CA LEU A 24 4.60 36.51 9.28
C LEU A 24 3.49 35.62 8.72
N ARG A 25 2.35 36.20 8.32
CA ARG A 25 1.25 35.46 7.68
C ARG A 25 1.70 34.78 6.39
N ALA A 26 2.38 35.51 5.53
CA ALA A 26 2.91 34.97 4.27
C ALA A 26 3.89 33.83 4.54
N GLY A 27 4.81 33.98 5.50
CA GLY A 27 5.76 32.96 5.89
C GLY A 27 5.10 31.70 6.43
N LEU A 28 4.11 31.85 7.34
CA LEU A 28 3.34 30.73 7.88
C LEU A 28 2.51 30.01 6.80
N ALA A 29 1.91 30.75 5.87
CA ALA A 29 1.14 30.17 4.77
C ALA A 29 2.04 29.38 3.81
N VAL A 30 3.22 29.90 3.49
CA VAL A 30 4.22 29.19 2.66
C VAL A 30 4.73 27.94 3.38
N ALA A 31 5.02 28.01 4.68
CA ALA A 31 5.45 26.87 5.47
C ALA A 31 4.36 25.78 5.52
N LEU A 32 3.08 26.16 5.70
CA LEU A 32 1.96 25.24 5.67
C LEU A 32 1.82 24.58 4.28
N ALA A 33 1.86 25.37 3.22
CA ALA A 33 1.80 24.85 1.85
C ALA A 33 2.96 23.89 1.55
N GLY A 34 4.16 24.23 1.99
CA GLY A 34 5.36 23.39 1.85
C GLY A 34 5.25 22.07 2.59
N THR A 35 4.75 22.07 3.83
CA THR A 35 4.53 20.83 4.62
C THR A 35 3.46 19.95 4.01
N LEU A 36 2.34 20.52 3.54
CA LEU A 36 1.27 19.78 2.85
C LEU A 36 1.75 19.20 1.52
N PHE A 37 2.54 19.96 0.77
CA PHE A 37 3.14 19.50 -0.49
C PHE A 37 4.15 18.38 -0.27
N ALA A 38 5.02 18.50 0.74
CA ALA A 38 5.94 17.43 1.12
C ALA A 38 5.19 16.17 1.58
N ALA A 39 4.15 16.31 2.40
CA ALA A 39 3.29 15.20 2.82
C ALA A 39 2.59 14.53 1.63
N PHE A 40 2.13 15.31 0.65
CA PHE A 40 1.54 14.82 -0.58
C PHE A 40 2.53 14.06 -1.46
N LEU A 41 3.75 14.57 -1.65
CA LEU A 41 4.81 13.86 -2.37
C LEU A 41 5.17 12.53 -1.70
N LEU A 42 5.36 12.54 -0.37
CA LEU A 42 5.63 11.33 0.41
C LEU A 42 4.45 10.35 0.41
N SER A 43 3.23 10.82 0.18
CA SER A 43 2.05 9.94 0.03
C SER A 43 1.99 9.27 -1.34
N ARG A 44 2.58 9.90 -2.36
CA ARG A 44 2.64 9.33 -3.72
C ARG A 44 3.67 8.19 -3.83
N ASP A 45 4.74 8.22 -3.03
CA ASP A 45 5.91 7.35 -3.21
C ASP A 45 5.87 6.03 -2.43
N THR A 46 4.77 5.69 -1.76
CA THR A 46 4.58 4.35 -1.22
C THR A 46 3.48 3.61 -1.97
N PRO A 47 3.80 2.98 -3.08
CA PRO A 47 2.91 1.95 -3.58
C PRO A 47 2.85 0.84 -2.50
N ARG A 48 1.67 0.64 -1.92
CA ARG A 48 1.39 -0.45 -0.94
C ARG A 48 1.85 -1.82 -1.43
N SER A 49 2.06 -1.95 -2.73
CA SER A 49 2.62 -3.11 -3.42
C SER A 49 4.11 -3.36 -3.18
N SER A 50 4.89 -2.36 -2.72
CA SER A 50 6.33 -2.56 -2.45
C SER A 50 6.58 -3.52 -1.28
N ALA A 51 5.60 -3.66 -0.36
CA ALA A 51 5.68 -4.63 0.72
C ALA A 51 5.45 -6.08 0.23
N LEU A 52 4.66 -6.27 -0.83
CA LEU A 52 4.36 -7.59 -1.37
C LEU A 52 5.44 -8.09 -2.32
N LEU A 53 5.98 -7.22 -3.16
CA LEU A 53 6.96 -7.58 -4.18
C LEU A 53 8.38 -7.30 -3.70
N PRO A 54 9.33 -8.23 -3.83
CA PRO A 54 10.74 -7.98 -3.56
C PRO A 54 11.25 -6.83 -4.42
N SER A 55 12.04 -5.93 -3.83
CA SER A 55 12.65 -4.82 -4.58
C SER A 55 13.72 -5.32 -5.55
N GLY A 56 13.85 -4.66 -6.71
CA GLY A 56 14.90 -4.97 -7.70
C GLY A 56 14.73 -6.28 -8.46
N THR A 57 13.62 -7.00 -8.30
CA THR A 57 13.40 -8.30 -8.96
C THR A 57 12.24 -8.24 -9.96
N SER A 58 12.24 -9.22 -10.90
CA SER A 58 11.08 -9.49 -11.76
C SER A 58 10.26 -10.64 -11.17
N PRO A 59 9.22 -10.34 -10.38
CA PRO A 59 8.48 -11.36 -9.65
C PRO A 59 7.49 -12.11 -10.53
N VAL A 60 7.36 -13.42 -10.28
CA VAL A 60 6.20 -14.21 -10.71
C VAL A 60 5.28 -14.35 -9.49
N VAL A 61 4.07 -13.85 -9.62
CA VAL A 61 3.01 -14.01 -8.61
C VAL A 61 2.33 -15.34 -8.81
N VAL A 62 2.25 -16.14 -7.77
CA VAL A 62 1.61 -17.46 -7.74
C VAL A 62 0.35 -17.31 -6.90
N LEU A 63 -0.80 -17.28 -7.54
CA LEU A 63 -2.08 -16.94 -6.93
C LEU A 63 -2.96 -18.18 -6.77
N ASP A 64 -3.31 -18.47 -5.55
CA ASP A 64 -4.23 -19.54 -5.18
C ASP A 64 -5.69 -19.13 -5.47
N LEU A 65 -6.36 -19.92 -6.29
CA LEU A 65 -7.78 -19.79 -6.61
C LEU A 65 -8.56 -21.06 -6.25
N SER A 66 -8.03 -21.89 -5.35
CA SER A 66 -8.71 -23.08 -4.84
C SER A 66 -10.03 -22.72 -4.15
N TRP A 67 -10.86 -23.72 -3.92
CA TRP A 67 -12.17 -23.52 -3.29
C TRP A 67 -12.07 -22.91 -1.88
N SER A 68 -11.05 -23.28 -1.11
CA SER A 68 -10.82 -22.75 0.25
C SER A 68 -10.64 -21.23 0.26
N THR A 69 -9.98 -20.66 -0.76
CA THR A 69 -9.77 -19.23 -0.89
C THR A 69 -11.02 -18.45 -1.37
N SER A 70 -12.10 -19.14 -1.73
CA SER A 70 -13.32 -18.51 -2.28
C SER A 70 -14.01 -17.53 -1.34
N SER A 71 -13.89 -17.73 -0.02
CA SER A 71 -14.38 -16.80 1.02
C SER A 71 -13.59 -15.48 1.02
N ASP A 72 -12.36 -15.50 0.56
CA ASP A 72 -11.39 -14.41 0.63
C ASP A 72 -11.20 -13.64 -0.68
N TYR A 73 -12.05 -13.85 -1.66
CA TYR A 73 -11.96 -13.20 -2.98
C TYR A 73 -11.84 -11.67 -2.90
N ARG A 74 -12.44 -11.02 -1.89
CA ARG A 74 -12.26 -9.58 -1.67
C ARG A 74 -10.82 -9.22 -1.30
N ARG A 75 -10.13 -10.07 -0.54
CA ARG A 75 -8.71 -9.86 -0.20
C ARG A 75 -7.82 -10.13 -1.39
N ILE A 76 -8.08 -11.22 -2.10
CA ILE A 76 -7.41 -11.52 -3.37
C ILE A 76 -7.58 -10.36 -4.34
N GLY A 77 -8.80 -9.83 -4.49
CA GLY A 77 -9.07 -8.67 -5.35
C GLY A 77 -8.28 -7.43 -4.96
N ARG A 78 -8.13 -7.15 -3.65
CA ARG A 78 -7.27 -6.04 -3.18
C ARG A 78 -5.80 -6.29 -3.49
N THR A 79 -5.30 -7.49 -3.24
CA THR A 79 -3.92 -7.86 -3.58
C THR A 79 -3.65 -7.69 -5.07
N ILE A 80 -4.58 -8.14 -5.94
CA ILE A 80 -4.50 -7.94 -7.39
C ILE A 80 -4.55 -6.44 -7.74
N SER A 81 -5.41 -5.67 -7.09
CA SER A 81 -5.52 -4.21 -7.29
C SER A 81 -4.23 -3.49 -6.92
N ASP A 82 -3.65 -3.85 -5.77
CA ASP A 82 -2.38 -3.29 -5.30
C ASP A 82 -1.22 -3.66 -6.25
N LEU A 83 -1.20 -4.91 -6.73
CA LEU A 83 -0.25 -5.34 -7.73
C LEU A 83 -0.43 -4.57 -9.05
N ALA A 84 -1.66 -4.43 -9.55
CA ALA A 84 -1.97 -3.70 -10.78
C ALA A 84 -1.59 -2.21 -10.71
N ALA A 85 -1.64 -1.63 -9.51
CA ALA A 85 -1.25 -0.24 -9.25
C ALA A 85 0.26 -0.06 -9.03
N SER A 86 1.02 -1.15 -8.90
CA SER A 86 2.45 -1.12 -8.56
C SER A 86 3.34 -0.46 -9.61
N GLY A 87 2.87 -0.38 -10.87
CA GLY A 87 3.68 0.07 -12.00
C GLY A 87 4.80 -0.91 -12.41
N ARG A 88 4.88 -2.07 -11.75
CA ARG A 88 5.94 -3.06 -11.99
C ARG A 88 5.59 -4.00 -13.15
N ARG A 89 6.59 -4.76 -13.58
CA ARG A 89 6.41 -5.89 -14.48
C ARG A 89 6.41 -7.16 -13.65
N ILE A 90 5.48 -8.09 -13.96
CA ILE A 90 5.30 -9.33 -13.21
C ILE A 90 5.00 -10.48 -14.18
N GLY A 91 5.19 -11.72 -13.72
CA GLY A 91 4.53 -12.90 -14.28
C GLY A 91 3.35 -13.29 -13.37
N LEU A 92 2.43 -14.09 -13.88
CA LEU A 92 1.30 -14.60 -13.08
C LEU A 92 1.06 -16.08 -13.38
N VAL A 93 1.05 -16.85 -12.31
CA VAL A 93 0.54 -18.22 -12.27
C VAL A 93 -0.72 -18.22 -11.42
N VAL A 94 -1.79 -18.83 -11.89
CA VAL A 94 -2.98 -19.14 -11.08
C VAL A 94 -3.08 -20.64 -10.90
N PHE A 95 -3.53 -21.10 -9.74
CA PHE A 95 -3.59 -22.52 -9.47
C PHE A 95 -4.72 -22.92 -8.51
N SER A 96 -5.05 -24.19 -8.54
CA SER A 96 -5.65 -24.98 -7.49
C SER A 96 -4.93 -26.32 -7.42
N ASP A 97 -5.48 -27.41 -7.96
CA ASP A 97 -4.74 -28.68 -8.14
C ASP A 97 -3.82 -28.66 -9.37
N VAL A 98 -4.16 -27.88 -10.39
CA VAL A 98 -3.36 -27.68 -11.59
C VAL A 98 -2.98 -26.21 -11.73
N PRO A 99 -1.70 -25.87 -11.95
CA PRO A 99 -1.25 -24.52 -12.19
C PRO A 99 -1.33 -24.14 -13.67
N TYR A 100 -1.66 -22.86 -13.92
CA TYR A 100 -1.73 -22.28 -15.25
C TYR A 100 -0.91 -20.99 -15.33
N GLU A 101 -0.08 -20.86 -16.36
CA GLU A 101 0.57 -19.62 -16.70
C GLU A 101 -0.47 -18.65 -17.30
N MET A 102 -0.75 -17.55 -16.61
CA MET A 102 -1.67 -16.51 -17.09
C MET A 102 -0.93 -15.38 -17.79
N PHE A 103 0.19 -14.94 -17.23
CA PHE A 103 1.03 -13.92 -17.81
C PHE A 103 2.51 -14.32 -17.72
N PRO A 104 3.27 -14.19 -18.81
CA PRO A 104 4.71 -14.42 -18.78
C PRO A 104 5.42 -13.35 -17.93
N PRO A 105 6.62 -13.67 -17.37
CA PRO A 105 7.45 -12.68 -16.69
C PRO A 105 7.70 -11.45 -17.56
N GLY A 106 7.69 -10.26 -16.95
CA GLY A 106 7.87 -9.01 -17.67
C GLY A 106 6.57 -8.38 -18.19
N THR A 107 5.41 -8.98 -17.96
CA THR A 107 4.11 -8.38 -18.27
C THR A 107 3.83 -7.18 -17.37
N PRO A 108 3.38 -6.03 -17.91
CA PRO A 108 3.00 -4.88 -17.07
C PRO A 108 1.88 -5.27 -16.10
N ALA A 109 2.06 -5.01 -14.80
CA ALA A 109 1.09 -5.40 -13.78
C ALA A 109 -0.31 -4.78 -13.97
N ARG A 110 -0.43 -3.67 -14.70
CA ARG A 110 -1.73 -3.08 -15.06
C ARG A 110 -2.64 -4.03 -15.84
N GLU A 111 -2.07 -5.04 -16.51
CA GLU A 111 -2.82 -6.06 -17.27
C GLU A 111 -3.63 -6.99 -16.33
N LEU A 112 -3.40 -6.91 -15.01
CA LEU A 112 -4.25 -7.58 -14.02
C LEU A 112 -5.62 -6.90 -13.84
N ARG A 113 -5.79 -5.63 -14.26
CA ARG A 113 -7.04 -4.86 -14.02
C ARG A 113 -8.30 -5.57 -14.54
N PRO A 114 -8.32 -6.19 -15.73
CA PRO A 114 -9.50 -6.91 -16.19
C PRO A 114 -9.91 -8.07 -15.29
N MET A 115 -8.95 -8.67 -14.56
CA MET A 115 -9.24 -9.77 -13.64
C MET A 115 -10.02 -9.31 -12.41
N LEU A 116 -9.93 -8.04 -12.01
CA LEU A 116 -10.59 -7.51 -10.81
C LEU A 116 -12.10 -7.73 -10.81
N ARG A 117 -12.74 -7.79 -11.99
CA ARG A 117 -14.18 -8.06 -12.13
C ARG A 117 -14.62 -9.40 -11.54
N PHE A 118 -13.71 -10.39 -11.48
CA PHE A 118 -13.99 -11.71 -10.92
C PHE A 118 -13.90 -11.74 -9.39
N PHE A 119 -13.29 -10.71 -8.78
CA PHE A 119 -13.07 -10.60 -7.34
C PHE A 119 -13.85 -9.44 -6.71
N ALA A 120 -14.44 -8.55 -7.52
CA ALA A 120 -15.19 -7.39 -7.04
C ALA A 120 -16.64 -7.75 -6.73
N GLY A 121 -17.20 -7.11 -5.71
CA GLY A 121 -18.62 -7.18 -5.37
C GLY A 121 -19.04 -8.41 -4.54
N PRO A 122 -20.35 -8.47 -4.16
CA PRO A 122 -20.94 -9.63 -3.48
C PRO A 122 -21.00 -10.85 -4.40
N LYS A 123 -21.02 -12.05 -3.82
CA LYS A 123 -21.02 -13.33 -4.58
C LYS A 123 -22.09 -13.39 -5.66
N THR A 124 -23.26 -12.78 -5.42
CA THR A 124 -24.42 -12.76 -6.33
C THR A 124 -24.23 -11.89 -7.58
N HIS A 125 -23.23 -11.02 -7.61
CA HIS A 125 -22.99 -10.06 -8.71
C HIS A 125 -21.59 -10.19 -9.32
N ARG A 126 -20.84 -11.23 -8.96
CA ARG A 126 -19.54 -11.49 -9.58
C ARG A 126 -19.74 -12.07 -10.97
N ALA A 127 -18.91 -11.64 -11.91
CA ALA A 127 -18.77 -12.36 -13.16
C ALA A 127 -18.29 -13.79 -12.85
N GLU A 128 -18.89 -14.79 -13.49
CA GLU A 128 -18.40 -16.15 -13.39
C GLU A 128 -16.94 -16.21 -13.86
N SER A 129 -16.11 -16.86 -13.04
CA SER A 129 -14.73 -17.08 -13.42
C SER A 129 -14.68 -18.03 -14.60
N PRO A 130 -14.02 -17.65 -15.70
CA PRO A 130 -13.93 -18.51 -16.89
C PRO A 130 -13.18 -19.81 -16.63
N TRP A 131 -12.46 -19.88 -15.52
CA TRP A 131 -11.69 -21.06 -15.10
C TRP A 131 -12.25 -21.75 -13.84
N ALA A 132 -13.45 -21.38 -13.40
CA ALA A 132 -14.07 -21.98 -12.20
C ALA A 132 -14.19 -23.49 -12.27
N ALA A 133 -14.51 -24.04 -13.46
CA ALA A 133 -14.57 -25.48 -13.69
C ALA A 133 -13.18 -26.15 -13.65
N SER A 134 -12.13 -25.44 -14.05
CA SER A 134 -10.76 -25.95 -14.09
C SER A 134 -10.03 -25.79 -12.74
N LEU A 135 -10.56 -24.99 -11.82
CA LEU A 135 -9.98 -24.70 -10.50
C LEU A 135 -10.84 -25.25 -9.37
N SER A 136 -11.58 -26.33 -9.62
CA SER A 136 -12.49 -26.94 -8.64
C SER A 136 -11.85 -28.04 -7.79
N GLY A 137 -10.60 -28.40 -8.06
CA GLY A 137 -9.88 -29.47 -7.36
C GLY A 137 -9.24 -29.01 -6.04
N GLY A 138 -8.34 -29.84 -5.53
CA GLY A 138 -7.53 -29.55 -4.35
C GLY A 138 -6.52 -28.42 -4.55
N THR A 139 -5.59 -28.31 -3.63
CA THR A 139 -4.50 -27.32 -3.67
C THR A 139 -3.16 -28.02 -3.82
N ARG A 140 -2.38 -27.65 -4.83
CA ARG A 140 -1.03 -28.18 -5.08
C ARG A 140 -0.04 -27.04 -5.27
N ILE A 141 0.44 -26.54 -4.14
CA ILE A 141 1.35 -25.39 -4.09
C ILE A 141 2.69 -25.72 -4.76
N SER A 142 3.18 -26.96 -4.57
CA SER A 142 4.45 -27.41 -5.15
C SER A 142 4.46 -27.26 -6.68
N ALA A 143 3.40 -27.72 -7.35
CA ALA A 143 3.29 -27.67 -8.81
C ALA A 143 3.28 -26.22 -9.31
N ALA A 144 2.58 -25.31 -8.61
CA ALA A 144 2.50 -23.90 -8.96
C ALA A 144 3.85 -23.19 -8.81
N LEU A 145 4.57 -23.47 -7.72
CA LEU A 145 5.92 -22.94 -7.52
C LEU A 145 6.90 -23.47 -8.58
N LEU A 146 6.85 -24.75 -8.92
CA LEU A 146 7.71 -25.32 -9.96
C LEU A 146 7.41 -24.70 -11.33
N LEU A 147 6.14 -24.45 -11.68
CA LEU A 147 5.78 -23.73 -12.90
C LEU A 147 6.34 -22.31 -12.90
N ALA A 148 6.16 -21.55 -11.82
CA ALA A 148 6.70 -20.20 -11.71
C ALA A 148 8.23 -20.16 -11.90
N ARG A 149 8.94 -21.12 -11.27
CA ARG A 149 10.38 -21.30 -11.47
C ARG A 149 10.73 -21.62 -12.92
N GLN A 150 9.97 -22.51 -13.57
CA GLN A 150 10.16 -22.86 -14.97
C GLN A 150 10.00 -21.64 -15.88
N MET A 151 8.99 -20.79 -15.62
CA MET A 151 8.78 -19.54 -16.36
C MET A 151 10.00 -18.63 -16.25
N LEU A 152 10.50 -18.40 -15.03
CA LEU A 152 11.69 -17.57 -14.81
C LEU A 152 12.91 -18.09 -15.57
N ARG A 153 13.11 -19.40 -15.59
CA ARG A 153 14.24 -20.02 -16.31
C ARG A 153 14.07 -19.98 -17.82
N ARG A 154 12.87 -20.31 -18.33
CA ARG A 154 12.56 -20.30 -19.76
C ARG A 154 12.78 -18.91 -20.37
N ASP A 155 12.35 -17.87 -19.64
CA ASP A 155 12.40 -16.49 -20.13
C ASP A 155 13.72 -15.79 -19.77
N GLY A 156 14.71 -16.54 -19.22
CA GLY A 156 16.05 -16.03 -18.93
C GLY A 156 16.11 -14.91 -17.89
N VAL A 157 15.14 -14.86 -16.98
CA VAL A 157 15.06 -13.82 -15.95
C VAL A 157 16.09 -14.07 -14.87
N ARG A 158 17.19 -13.29 -14.88
CA ARG A 158 18.31 -13.46 -13.94
C ARG A 158 17.94 -13.00 -12.53
N ASP A 159 17.22 -11.88 -12.42
CA ASP A 159 16.77 -11.30 -11.14
C ASP A 159 15.31 -11.68 -10.86
N GLY A 160 15.00 -12.98 -11.01
CA GLY A 160 13.66 -13.50 -10.79
C GLY A 160 13.36 -13.69 -9.30
N SER A 161 12.08 -13.59 -8.95
CA SER A 161 11.57 -13.97 -7.63
C SER A 161 10.18 -14.57 -7.78
N ALA A 162 9.72 -15.30 -6.76
CA ALA A 162 8.35 -15.77 -6.69
C ALA A 162 7.64 -15.20 -5.47
N VAL A 163 6.35 -14.89 -5.62
CA VAL A 163 5.47 -14.43 -4.55
C VAL A 163 4.24 -15.33 -4.50
N LEU A 164 4.17 -16.23 -3.55
CA LEU A 164 3.01 -17.08 -3.30
C LEU A 164 1.95 -16.30 -2.53
N VAL A 165 0.73 -16.30 -3.02
CA VAL A 165 -0.46 -15.69 -2.39
C VAL A 165 -1.51 -16.78 -2.24
N SER A 166 -1.70 -17.31 -1.02
CA SER A 166 -2.53 -18.49 -0.74
C SER A 166 -3.02 -18.45 0.72
N ASP A 167 -4.06 -19.23 1.04
CA ASP A 167 -4.42 -19.55 2.42
C ASP A 167 -3.46 -20.56 3.07
N LEU A 168 -2.49 -21.04 2.30
CA LEU A 168 -1.44 -22.02 2.67
C LEU A 168 -1.98 -23.43 2.98
N GLY A 169 -3.26 -23.67 2.77
CA GLY A 169 -3.89 -24.98 2.91
C GLY A 169 -3.49 -25.87 1.74
N ASP A 170 -2.43 -26.65 1.91
CA ASP A 170 -1.93 -27.55 0.87
C ASP A 170 -2.50 -28.97 1.04
N SER A 171 -2.61 -29.69 -0.09
CA SER A 171 -3.01 -31.09 -0.06
C SER A 171 -2.00 -31.90 0.74
N PRO A 172 -2.42 -32.80 1.66
CA PRO A 172 -1.48 -33.58 2.49
C PRO A 172 -0.44 -34.35 1.68
N ASN A 173 -0.82 -34.83 0.50
CA ASN A 173 0.06 -35.56 -0.41
C ASN A 173 1.09 -34.67 -1.13
N ASP A 174 0.89 -33.34 -1.10
CA ASP A 174 1.78 -32.37 -1.76
C ASP A 174 2.91 -31.86 -0.83
N ARG A 175 2.78 -32.00 0.49
CA ARG A 175 3.74 -31.46 1.47
C ARG A 175 5.20 -31.89 1.24
N THR A 176 5.41 -33.13 0.82
CA THR A 176 6.77 -33.61 0.47
C THR A 176 7.28 -32.95 -0.79
N ALA A 177 6.45 -32.86 -1.83
CA ALA A 177 6.78 -32.17 -3.07
C ALA A 177 7.00 -30.67 -2.87
N LEU A 178 6.22 -30.03 -1.99
CA LEU A 178 6.37 -28.63 -1.61
C LEU A 178 7.73 -28.36 -0.94
N SER A 179 8.16 -29.26 -0.04
CA SER A 179 9.48 -29.18 0.58
C SER A 179 10.60 -29.28 -0.49
N GLY A 180 10.45 -30.20 -1.46
CA GLY A 180 11.36 -30.32 -2.58
C GLY A 180 11.39 -29.06 -3.48
N ALA A 181 10.22 -28.48 -3.75
CA ALA A 181 10.11 -27.23 -4.50
C ALA A 181 10.83 -26.07 -3.79
N ALA A 182 10.59 -25.89 -2.48
CA ALA A 182 11.25 -24.86 -1.67
C ALA A 182 12.78 -25.00 -1.68
N LEU A 183 13.31 -26.22 -1.49
CA LEU A 183 14.74 -26.49 -1.60
C LEU A 183 15.30 -26.13 -2.98
N THR A 184 14.51 -26.34 -4.04
CA THR A 184 14.91 -25.98 -5.40
C THR A 184 15.04 -24.47 -5.57
N TYR A 185 14.14 -23.68 -4.96
CA TYR A 185 14.24 -22.23 -4.94
C TYR A 185 15.49 -21.74 -4.19
N LEU A 186 15.76 -22.33 -3.02
CA LEU A 186 16.96 -22.02 -2.24
C LEU A 186 18.24 -22.32 -3.02
N ARG A 187 18.32 -23.50 -3.64
CA ARG A 187 19.48 -23.92 -4.44
C ARG A 187 19.71 -23.01 -5.64
N ASP A 188 18.64 -22.56 -6.31
CA ASP A 188 18.74 -21.69 -7.47
C ASP A 188 18.94 -20.23 -7.09
N GLY A 189 18.93 -19.89 -5.79
CA GLY A 189 19.04 -18.51 -5.29
C GLY A 189 17.85 -17.62 -5.68
N ILE A 190 16.68 -18.22 -5.99
CA ILE A 190 15.48 -17.49 -6.34
C ILE A 190 14.72 -17.11 -5.06
N PRO A 191 14.56 -15.81 -4.74
CA PRO A 191 13.80 -15.38 -3.57
C PRO A 191 12.34 -15.84 -3.67
N LEU A 192 11.87 -16.55 -2.63
CA LEU A 192 10.48 -16.95 -2.49
C LEU A 192 9.87 -16.20 -1.31
N ARG A 193 8.83 -15.41 -1.60
CA ARG A 193 8.04 -14.71 -0.58
C ARG A 193 6.66 -15.33 -0.48
N VAL A 194 6.17 -15.50 0.73
CA VAL A 194 4.85 -16.09 1.00
C VAL A 194 3.96 -15.04 1.65
N VAL A 195 2.75 -14.91 1.11
CA VAL A 195 1.68 -14.03 1.61
C VAL A 195 0.49 -14.91 1.98
N GLY A 196 0.25 -15.05 3.29
CA GLY A 196 -0.86 -15.84 3.83
C GLY A 196 -2.17 -15.04 3.80
N ILE A 197 -3.23 -15.63 3.23
CA ILE A 197 -4.58 -15.10 3.26
C ILE A 197 -5.40 -15.99 4.20
N HIS A 198 -5.65 -15.56 5.44
CA HIS A 198 -6.31 -16.39 6.45
C HIS A 198 -5.63 -17.74 6.72
N ALA A 199 -4.33 -17.82 6.52
CA ALA A 199 -3.57 -19.03 6.82
C ALA A 199 -3.81 -19.46 8.26
N THR A 200 -3.95 -20.77 8.46
CA THR A 200 -4.01 -21.32 9.82
C THR A 200 -2.67 -21.14 10.52
N PRO A 201 -2.63 -21.06 11.86
CA PRO A 201 -1.35 -20.99 12.58
C PRO A 201 -0.42 -22.19 12.26
N GLU A 202 -1.00 -23.38 12.06
CA GLU A 202 -0.25 -24.59 11.72
C GLU A 202 0.42 -24.48 10.35
N ASP A 203 -0.32 -24.06 9.34
CA ASP A 203 0.21 -23.89 7.99
C ASP A 203 1.25 -22.77 7.94
N ALA A 204 0.99 -21.64 8.61
CA ALA A 204 1.95 -20.55 8.71
C ALA A 204 3.25 -20.99 9.41
N GLU A 205 3.16 -21.83 10.44
CA GLU A 205 4.33 -22.40 11.12
C GLU A 205 5.09 -23.38 10.22
N PHE A 206 4.38 -24.22 9.47
CA PHE A 206 4.99 -25.10 8.48
C PHE A 206 5.82 -24.32 7.46
N PHE A 207 5.25 -23.25 6.87
CA PHE A 207 5.99 -22.41 5.93
C PHE A 207 7.14 -21.65 6.59
N THR A 208 6.98 -21.22 7.85
CA THR A 208 8.06 -20.58 8.60
C THR A 208 9.25 -21.53 8.79
N ARG A 209 8.99 -22.77 9.14
CA ARG A 209 10.04 -23.80 9.26
C ARG A 209 10.68 -24.12 7.92
N LEU A 210 9.88 -24.20 6.86
CA LEU A 210 10.35 -24.55 5.52
C LEU A 210 11.25 -23.48 4.90
N LEU A 211 10.91 -22.21 5.08
CA LEU A 211 11.56 -21.07 4.40
C LEU A 211 12.47 -20.24 5.32
N GLY A 212 12.48 -20.52 6.62
CA GLY A 212 13.22 -19.73 7.61
C GLY A 212 12.69 -18.31 7.82
N SER A 213 11.52 -17.99 7.25
CA SER A 213 10.86 -16.68 7.38
C SER A 213 9.36 -16.84 7.50
N SER A 214 8.73 -16.08 8.39
CA SER A 214 7.28 -16.10 8.55
C SER A 214 6.56 -15.54 7.32
N PRO A 215 5.45 -16.19 6.90
CA PRO A 215 4.59 -15.66 5.85
C PRO A 215 4.09 -14.25 6.19
N LEU A 216 4.07 -13.36 5.19
CA LEU A 216 3.45 -12.06 5.34
C LEU A 216 1.93 -12.26 5.44
N GLN A 217 1.30 -11.70 6.48
CA GLN A 217 -0.15 -11.73 6.60
C GLN A 217 -0.77 -10.72 5.63
N ALA A 218 -1.66 -11.19 4.75
CA ALA A 218 -2.50 -10.27 3.98
C ALA A 218 -3.39 -9.49 4.94
N ARG A 219 -3.36 -8.17 4.83
CA ARG A 219 -3.95 -7.25 5.80
C ARG A 219 -5.43 -7.52 6.06
N ALA A 220 -5.77 -7.86 7.30
CA ALA A 220 -7.15 -7.93 7.77
C ALA A 220 -7.80 -6.53 7.75
N GLU A 221 -9.12 -6.46 7.51
CA GLU A 221 -9.88 -5.22 7.67
C GLU A 221 -9.77 -4.74 9.13
N GLY A 222 -9.35 -3.50 9.32
CA GLY A 222 -9.56 -2.77 10.56
C GLY A 222 -8.47 -2.80 11.62
N ARG A 223 -7.35 -3.48 11.48
CA ARG A 223 -6.27 -3.42 12.47
C ARG A 223 -5.19 -2.45 12.01
N ALA A 224 -5.03 -1.37 12.78
CA ALA A 224 -3.88 -0.49 12.66
C ALA A 224 -2.57 -1.30 12.75
N PRO A 225 -1.52 -0.96 11.99
CA PRO A 225 -0.26 -1.69 12.05
C PRO A 225 0.26 -1.67 13.49
N ALA A 226 0.57 -2.87 14.01
CA ALA A 226 1.39 -2.95 15.21
C ALA A 226 2.70 -2.20 14.91
N ALA A 227 3.06 -1.29 15.80
CA ALA A 227 4.28 -0.48 15.69
C ALA A 227 5.50 -1.41 15.70
N GLY A 228 6.03 -1.64 14.53
CA GLY A 228 7.23 -2.43 14.32
C GLY A 228 7.83 -2.08 12.97
N SER A 229 8.81 -1.16 12.98
CA SER A 229 9.74 -0.81 11.91
C SER A 229 9.16 -0.13 10.67
N SER A 230 9.43 1.10 10.56
CA SER A 230 10.04 1.84 9.46
C SER A 230 9.72 3.33 9.56
N THR A 231 10.75 4.07 9.58
CA THR A 231 10.95 5.51 9.61
C THR A 231 10.04 6.39 8.71
N PRO A 232 9.32 5.93 7.68
CA PRO A 232 8.48 6.82 6.89
C PRO A 232 7.16 7.21 7.55
N ASP A 233 6.59 6.39 8.46
CA ASP A 233 5.31 6.74 9.09
C ASP A 233 5.48 7.81 10.17
N GLY A 234 6.60 7.78 10.89
CA GLY A 234 6.96 8.83 11.86
C GLY A 234 7.16 10.19 11.19
N LEU A 235 7.76 10.23 10.00
CA LEU A 235 7.95 11.45 9.23
C LEU A 235 6.62 12.03 8.72
N ARG A 236 5.68 11.17 8.29
CA ARG A 236 4.34 11.60 7.86
C ARG A 236 3.50 12.16 9.00
N VAL A 237 3.51 11.47 10.14
CA VAL A 237 2.84 11.94 11.36
C VAL A 237 3.47 13.26 11.80
N GLY A 238 4.80 13.38 11.78
CA GLY A 238 5.51 14.62 12.07
C GLY A 238 5.11 15.78 11.16
N LEU A 239 4.97 15.56 9.85
CA LEU A 239 4.53 16.57 8.89
C LEU A 239 3.07 17.00 9.12
N LEU A 240 2.17 16.04 9.43
CA LEU A 240 0.78 16.36 9.75
C LEU A 240 0.66 17.16 11.06
N VAL A 241 1.43 16.81 12.08
CA VAL A 241 1.51 17.56 13.33
C VAL A 241 2.06 18.98 13.08
N ALA A 242 3.12 19.10 12.28
CA ALA A 242 3.68 20.40 11.91
C ALA A 242 2.66 21.27 11.15
N ALA A 243 1.92 20.69 10.19
CA ALA A 243 0.86 21.38 9.47
C ALA A 243 -0.27 21.86 10.42
N GLY A 244 -0.65 21.02 11.39
CA GLY A 244 -1.60 21.39 12.46
C GLY A 244 -1.11 22.58 13.31
N ILE A 245 0.14 22.56 13.72
CA ILE A 245 0.77 23.65 14.46
C ILE A 245 0.75 24.96 13.64
N PHE A 246 1.12 24.92 12.36
CA PHE A 246 1.08 26.11 11.50
C PHE A 246 -0.34 26.65 11.30
N LEU A 247 -1.36 25.79 11.23
CA LEU A 247 -2.76 26.19 11.18
C LEU A 247 -3.20 26.90 12.46
N VAL A 248 -2.84 26.37 13.63
CA VAL A 248 -3.14 26.98 14.92
C VAL A 248 -2.45 28.35 15.06
N LEU A 249 -1.16 28.45 14.66
CA LEU A 249 -0.43 29.71 14.68
C LEU A 249 -1.04 30.77 13.75
N LEU A 250 -1.50 30.34 12.55
CA LEU A 250 -2.22 31.22 11.62
C LEU A 250 -3.54 31.73 12.23
N ALA A 251 -4.33 30.83 12.81
CA ALA A 251 -5.60 31.17 13.45
C ALA A 251 -5.40 32.12 14.65
N LEU A 252 -4.39 31.86 15.48
CA LEU A 252 -4.03 32.70 16.62
C LEU A 252 -3.61 34.10 16.15
N ASN A 253 -2.77 34.18 15.12
CA ASN A 253 -2.34 35.45 14.54
C ASN A 253 -3.52 36.22 13.93
N GLU A 254 -4.51 35.54 13.30
CA GLU A 254 -5.74 36.18 12.82
C GLU A 254 -6.57 36.73 14.00
N HIS A 255 -6.75 35.93 15.05
CA HIS A 255 -7.53 36.33 16.23
C HIS A 255 -6.92 37.55 16.93
N LEU A 256 -5.61 37.55 17.16
CA LEU A 256 -4.89 38.66 17.78
C LEU A 256 -4.92 39.93 16.92
N CYS A 257 -4.90 39.81 15.59
CA CYS A 257 -4.94 40.96 14.68
C CYS A 257 -6.36 41.44 14.37
N ALA A 258 -7.40 40.62 14.56
CA ALA A 258 -8.80 41.02 14.34
C ALA A 258 -9.26 42.13 15.30
N GLY A 259 -8.73 42.14 16.53
CA GLY A 259 -9.01 43.20 17.51
C GLY A 259 -8.56 44.62 17.10
N LEU A 260 -7.64 44.72 16.13
CA LEU A 260 -7.15 46.02 15.63
C LEU A 260 -7.98 46.61 14.51
N ARG A 261 -8.94 45.87 13.93
CA ARG A 261 -9.78 46.34 12.82
C ARG A 261 -11.04 47.11 13.25
N TRP A 262 -11.47 47.00 14.50
CA TRP A 262 -12.69 47.61 14.99
C TRP A 262 -12.65 49.16 15.10
N GLY A 263 -11.47 49.78 15.04
CA GLY A 263 -11.29 51.24 15.07
C GLY A 263 -11.54 51.97 13.75
N ARG A 264 -11.82 51.26 12.63
CA ARG A 264 -11.83 51.89 11.29
C ARG A 264 -13.22 52.23 10.72
N GLU A 265 -14.30 51.80 11.41
CA GLU A 265 -15.67 52.01 10.91
C GLU A 265 -16.46 53.16 11.55
N ILE A 266 -15.86 53.94 12.44
CA ILE A 266 -16.59 55.04 13.13
C ILE A 266 -16.28 56.42 12.54
N VAL A 267 -15.68 56.51 11.34
CA VAL A 267 -15.53 57.77 10.62
C VAL A 267 -16.12 57.64 9.23
N ARG A 268 -17.45 57.74 9.17
CA ARG A 268 -18.21 58.25 8.04
C ARG A 268 -19.37 59.14 8.55
#